data_c74d05407acd7076307944e63264a049
#
_entry.id   c74d05407acd7076307944e63264a049
#
_cell.length_a   1.000
_cell.length_b   1.000
_cell.length_c   1.000
_cell.angle_alpha   90.00
_cell.angle_beta   90.00
_cell.angle_gamma   90.00
#
_symmetry.space_group_name_H-M   'P 1'
#
loop_
_entity.id
_entity.type
_entity.pdbx_description
1 polymer ?
#
loop_
_entity_poly.entity_id
_entity_poly.type
_entity_poly.pdbx_seq_one_letter_code
_entity_poly.pdbx_strand_id
1 'polypeptide(L)'
;MGVISNYFLNGTTLATSTGVFTNVGLTTCAASGNYSDGVIVRYLDNATCTLGPSTSCPSCASDCNGVEITNRGTEGIYNITTNLGVDTGAIVIKYQPGDIPDGIYAVYNGVTYNKLSSEIDGYHQTSIANGVTYLGDSTSGVCASTITTESPYTLPEYVYSGGAFAATGSSSSVIIAGADVSFSTQDPKNCYMVIPKSAATPSTLQITVVSYCKSASWGVKVDCATALPSFSSSSVGGTCASTEDQTFYQATVKNTPGTLAINDWVFNDSLGTNVLAPGNYKVTDNGPTTSVMTVANGVITNLLAC
;
A
#
# COMPACT_ATOMS: atom_id res chain seq x y z
N MET A 1 15.37 -1.02 -19.44
CA MET A 1 14.90 -2.23 -18.72
C MET A 1 16.12 -3.03 -18.32
N GLY A 2 16.27 -3.34 -17.04
CA GLY A 2 17.27 -4.30 -16.58
C GLY A 2 16.81 -5.73 -16.89
N VAL A 3 17.71 -6.58 -17.34
CA VAL A 3 17.41 -8.00 -17.53
C VAL A 3 17.67 -8.71 -16.20
N ILE A 4 16.71 -9.48 -15.72
CA ILE A 4 16.92 -10.35 -14.57
C ILE A 4 17.73 -11.55 -15.05
N SER A 5 18.93 -11.70 -14.51
CA SER A 5 19.84 -12.81 -14.85
C SER A 5 20.54 -13.29 -13.59
N ASN A 6 20.82 -14.57 -13.53
CA ASN A 6 21.59 -15.15 -12.44
C ASN A 6 23.09 -14.87 -12.64
N TYR A 7 23.69 -14.24 -11.66
CA TYR A 7 25.11 -13.96 -11.59
C TYR A 7 25.70 -14.53 -10.31
N PHE A 8 27.00 -14.67 -10.29
CA PHE A 8 27.77 -15.17 -9.15
C PHE A 8 28.56 -14.03 -8.52
N LEU A 9 28.63 -14.05 -7.22
CA LEU A 9 29.32 -13.03 -6.41
C LEU A 9 30.49 -13.68 -5.70
N ASN A 10 31.59 -12.94 -5.52
CA ASN A 10 32.71 -13.39 -4.69
C ASN A 10 32.55 -13.01 -3.21
N GLY A 11 31.40 -12.50 -2.82
CA GLY A 11 30.97 -12.24 -1.45
C GLY A 11 29.59 -12.81 -1.21
N THR A 12 29.08 -12.72 0.01
CA THR A 12 27.76 -13.24 0.39
C THR A 12 26.62 -12.37 -0.09
N THR A 13 26.86 -11.10 -0.37
CA THR A 13 25.87 -10.12 -0.86
C THR A 13 26.54 -9.20 -1.89
N LEU A 14 25.74 -8.48 -2.66
CA LEU A 14 26.26 -7.46 -3.57
C LEU A 14 27.02 -6.35 -2.82
N ALA A 15 26.60 -6.03 -1.57
CA ALA A 15 27.26 -5.03 -0.73
C ALA A 15 28.70 -5.43 -0.34
N THR A 16 28.93 -6.71 -0.07
CA THR A 16 30.20 -7.25 0.40
C THR A 16 31.10 -7.77 -0.72
N SER A 17 30.57 -7.90 -1.94
CA SER A 17 31.29 -8.41 -3.09
C SER A 17 32.20 -7.35 -3.71
N THR A 18 33.28 -7.79 -4.33
CA THR A 18 34.18 -6.94 -5.11
C THR A 18 34.00 -7.10 -6.61
N GLY A 19 33.31 -8.15 -7.07
CA GLY A 19 33.04 -8.43 -8.48
C GLY A 19 31.77 -9.23 -8.71
N VAL A 20 31.29 -9.22 -9.95
CA VAL A 20 30.14 -9.99 -10.43
C VAL A 20 30.62 -10.87 -11.60
N PHE A 21 30.22 -12.15 -11.61
CA PHE A 21 30.70 -13.14 -12.52
C PHE A 21 29.58 -13.89 -13.24
N THR A 22 29.84 -14.36 -14.44
CA THR A 22 28.87 -15.13 -15.23
C THR A 22 28.96 -16.64 -14.97
N ASN A 23 29.93 -17.09 -14.19
CA ASN A 23 30.14 -18.50 -13.89
C ASN A 23 30.45 -18.75 -12.41
N VAL A 24 30.08 -19.93 -11.92
CA VAL A 24 30.27 -20.35 -10.53
C VAL A 24 31.73 -20.40 -10.10
N GLY A 25 32.63 -20.61 -11.04
CA GLY A 25 34.09 -20.62 -10.77
C GLY A 25 34.69 -19.24 -10.59
N LEU A 26 33.94 -18.18 -10.71
CA LEU A 26 34.33 -16.76 -10.55
C LEU A 26 35.53 -16.38 -11.45
N THR A 27 35.63 -16.99 -12.64
CA THR A 27 36.73 -16.79 -13.59
C THR A 27 36.36 -15.84 -14.74
N THR A 28 35.08 -15.67 -15.01
CA THR A 28 34.60 -14.85 -16.12
C THR A 28 33.80 -13.68 -15.55
N CYS A 29 34.35 -12.48 -15.62
CA CYS A 29 33.69 -11.26 -15.18
C CYS A 29 32.44 -10.97 -16.02
N ALA A 30 31.41 -10.50 -15.38
CA ALA A 30 30.19 -10.04 -16.06
C ALA A 30 30.47 -8.73 -16.86
N ALA A 31 29.61 -8.38 -17.78
CA ALA A 31 29.76 -7.17 -18.58
C ALA A 31 29.75 -5.89 -17.73
N SER A 32 30.42 -4.83 -18.18
CA SER A 32 30.35 -3.53 -17.53
C SER A 32 28.90 -3.05 -17.47
N GLY A 33 28.48 -2.57 -16.30
CA GLY A 33 27.12 -2.09 -16.12
C GLY A 33 26.72 -1.99 -14.65
N ASN A 34 25.48 -1.54 -14.43
CA ASN A 34 24.89 -1.47 -13.11
C ASN A 34 24.27 -2.82 -12.72
N TYR A 35 24.66 -3.32 -11.56
CA TYR A 35 24.14 -4.53 -10.94
C TYR A 35 23.43 -4.18 -9.65
N SER A 36 22.26 -4.78 -9.41
CA SER A 36 21.44 -4.52 -8.23
C SER A 36 20.91 -5.82 -7.64
N ASP A 37 20.79 -5.86 -6.31
CA ASP A 37 20.10 -6.92 -5.56
C ASP A 37 18.71 -6.48 -5.08
N GLY A 38 18.23 -5.34 -5.58
CA GLY A 38 16.96 -4.73 -5.15
C GLY A 38 17.09 -3.74 -4.00
N VAL A 39 18.24 -3.72 -3.31
CA VAL A 39 18.51 -2.81 -2.17
C VAL A 39 19.56 -1.77 -2.54
N ILE A 40 20.59 -2.21 -3.22
CA ILE A 40 21.70 -1.35 -3.66
C ILE A 40 21.97 -1.53 -5.14
N VAL A 41 22.60 -0.54 -5.74
CA VAL A 41 23.20 -0.58 -7.08
C VAL A 41 24.69 -0.35 -6.97
N ARG A 42 25.47 -1.13 -7.72
CA ARG A 42 26.90 -0.93 -7.90
C ARG A 42 27.26 -1.06 -9.37
N TYR A 43 28.10 -0.16 -9.85
CA TYR A 43 28.63 -0.26 -11.22
C TYR A 43 29.81 -1.24 -11.25
N LEU A 44 29.75 -2.21 -12.14
CA LEU A 44 30.85 -3.12 -12.42
C LEU A 44 31.68 -2.58 -13.59
N ASP A 45 32.97 -2.42 -13.38
CA ASP A 45 33.92 -2.23 -14.46
C ASP A 45 34.49 -3.61 -14.87
N ASN A 46 34.13 -4.08 -16.06
CA ASN A 46 34.58 -5.36 -16.56
C ASN A 46 36.09 -5.40 -16.82
N ALA A 47 36.72 -4.25 -17.16
CA ALA A 47 38.17 -4.20 -17.44
C ALA A 47 39.01 -4.56 -16.20
N THR A 48 38.54 -4.21 -15.02
CA THR A 48 39.18 -4.51 -13.74
C THR A 48 38.45 -5.59 -12.95
N CYS A 49 37.28 -5.98 -13.39
CA CYS A 49 36.31 -6.82 -12.66
C CYS A 49 36.02 -6.35 -11.24
N THR A 50 35.91 -5.04 -11.06
CA THR A 50 35.66 -4.44 -9.75
C THR A 50 34.33 -3.70 -9.70
N LEU A 51 33.63 -3.88 -8.58
CA LEU A 51 32.44 -3.13 -8.24
C LEU A 51 32.80 -1.80 -7.61
N GLY A 52 32.31 -0.72 -8.17
CA GLY A 52 32.36 0.63 -7.60
C GLY A 52 31.63 0.75 -6.25
N PRO A 53 31.58 1.94 -5.66
CA PRO A 53 30.85 2.17 -4.42
C PRO A 53 29.38 1.79 -4.56
N SER A 54 28.78 1.33 -3.46
CA SER A 54 27.35 1.06 -3.41
C SER A 54 26.57 2.38 -3.28
N THR A 55 25.50 2.48 -4.05
CA THR A 55 24.46 3.49 -3.86
C THR A 55 23.16 2.78 -3.55
N SER A 56 22.29 3.38 -2.76
CA SER A 56 20.92 2.86 -2.63
C SER A 56 20.29 2.79 -4.01
N CYS A 57 19.51 1.74 -4.28
CA CYS A 57 18.88 1.54 -5.58
C CYS A 57 17.69 2.50 -5.76
N PRO A 58 17.86 3.67 -6.39
CA PRO A 58 16.76 4.62 -6.54
C PRO A 58 15.74 4.16 -7.60
N SER A 59 16.09 3.16 -8.40
CA SER A 59 15.24 2.67 -9.49
C SER A 59 14.52 1.34 -9.18
N CYS A 60 14.76 0.75 -8.01
CA CYS A 60 14.17 -0.54 -7.62
C CYS A 60 12.90 -0.38 -6.77
N ALA A 61 12.72 0.78 -6.17
CA ALA A 61 11.52 1.13 -5.43
C ALA A 61 10.76 2.21 -6.18
N SER A 62 9.43 2.21 -6.09
CA SER A 62 8.64 3.39 -6.45
C SER A 62 8.84 4.46 -5.37
N ASP A 63 8.86 5.72 -5.75
CA ASP A 63 8.83 6.79 -4.74
C ASP A 63 7.41 7.01 -4.26
N CYS A 64 7.25 7.29 -2.99
CA CYS A 64 6.01 7.81 -2.44
C CYS A 64 5.69 9.19 -3.06
N ASN A 65 4.43 9.61 -3.08
CA ASN A 65 3.90 10.77 -3.84
C ASN A 65 4.09 10.65 -5.37
N GLY A 66 4.47 9.49 -5.83
CA GLY A 66 4.62 9.19 -7.24
C GLY A 66 3.30 9.05 -7.98
N VAL A 67 3.41 8.60 -9.22
CA VAL A 67 2.25 8.25 -10.03
C VAL A 67 1.59 6.99 -9.45
N GLU A 68 0.27 6.92 -9.54
CA GLU A 68 -0.48 5.72 -9.20
C GLU A 68 0.02 4.52 -10.02
N ILE A 69 0.34 3.44 -9.32
CA ILE A 69 0.73 2.17 -9.94
C ILE A 69 -0.55 1.39 -10.23
N THR A 70 -0.78 1.09 -11.49
CA THR A 70 -1.97 0.37 -11.94
C THR A 70 -1.62 -0.91 -12.66
N ASN A 71 -2.51 -1.90 -12.59
CA ASN A 71 -2.46 -3.08 -13.42
C ASN A 71 -3.83 -3.41 -14.00
N ARG A 72 -3.86 -4.03 -15.18
CA ARG A 72 -5.10 -4.43 -15.86
C ARG A 72 -4.93 -5.78 -16.56
N GLY A 73 -5.92 -6.63 -16.38
CA GLY A 73 -6.14 -7.79 -17.22
C GLY A 73 -5.30 -9.03 -16.93
N THR A 74 -4.55 -9.08 -15.84
CA THR A 74 -3.79 -10.27 -15.47
C THR A 74 -4.03 -10.67 -14.02
N GLU A 75 -4.18 -11.96 -13.78
CA GLU A 75 -4.15 -12.54 -12.44
C GLU A 75 -2.70 -12.60 -11.93
N GLY A 76 -2.48 -12.48 -10.62
CA GLY A 76 -1.15 -12.58 -10.07
C GLY A 76 -0.96 -11.97 -8.70
N ILE A 77 0.25 -12.14 -8.20
CA ILE A 77 0.76 -11.54 -6.98
C ILE A 77 1.74 -10.44 -7.40
N TYR A 78 1.42 -9.21 -7.06
CA TYR A 78 2.15 -8.02 -7.51
C TYR A 78 2.88 -7.38 -6.34
N ASN A 79 4.19 -7.51 -6.31
CA ASN A 79 5.06 -7.01 -5.27
C ASN A 79 5.63 -5.63 -5.65
N ILE A 80 5.41 -4.66 -4.79
CA ILE A 80 5.82 -3.27 -4.94
C ILE A 80 6.66 -2.88 -3.73
N THR A 81 7.85 -2.39 -3.95
CA THR A 81 8.65 -1.74 -2.92
C THR A 81 8.54 -0.24 -3.11
N THR A 82 8.15 0.49 -2.07
CA THR A 82 8.04 1.95 -2.08
C THR A 82 9.09 2.56 -1.17
N ASN A 83 9.82 3.53 -1.68
CA ASN A 83 10.74 4.35 -0.91
C ASN A 83 9.95 5.47 -0.22
N LEU A 84 9.99 5.50 1.10
CA LEU A 84 9.27 6.45 1.94
C LEU A 84 10.12 7.68 2.33
N GLY A 85 11.40 7.66 2.01
CA GLY A 85 12.34 8.65 2.52
C GLY A 85 12.57 8.56 4.03
N VAL A 86 13.13 9.62 4.59
CA VAL A 86 13.51 9.71 6.03
C VAL A 86 12.48 10.43 6.89
N ASP A 87 11.49 11.07 6.28
CA ASP A 87 10.48 11.84 7.01
C ASP A 87 9.61 10.94 7.88
N THR A 88 9.09 11.50 8.94
CA THR A 88 8.18 10.85 9.89
C THR A 88 6.76 11.42 9.75
N GLY A 89 5.77 10.63 10.14
CA GLY A 89 4.36 11.01 10.01
C GLY A 89 3.49 9.81 9.69
N ALA A 90 2.36 10.05 9.07
CA ALA A 90 1.49 9.02 8.56
C ALA A 90 1.80 8.74 7.08
N ILE A 91 1.95 7.47 6.74
CA ILE A 91 1.96 6.98 5.36
C ILE A 91 0.51 6.71 5.00
N VAL A 92 0.02 7.26 3.89
CA VAL A 92 -1.33 6.98 3.41
C VAL A 92 -1.26 6.18 2.13
N ILE A 93 -1.80 4.98 2.16
CA ILE A 93 -1.95 4.12 0.98
C ILE A 93 -3.38 4.28 0.47
N LYS A 94 -3.52 4.61 -0.79
CA LYS A 94 -4.79 4.64 -1.53
C LYS A 94 -4.83 3.44 -2.44
N TYR A 95 -5.88 2.64 -2.31
CA TYR A 95 -6.05 1.43 -3.09
C TYR A 95 -7.41 1.42 -3.78
N GLN A 96 -7.41 1.19 -5.08
CA GLN A 96 -8.60 1.03 -5.90
C GLN A 96 -8.66 -0.39 -6.44
N PRO A 97 -9.46 -1.28 -5.84
CA PRO A 97 -9.58 -2.67 -6.29
C PRO A 97 -10.42 -2.82 -7.57
N GLY A 98 -11.14 -1.78 -8.01
CA GLY A 98 -12.11 -1.89 -9.10
C GLY A 98 -13.36 -2.68 -8.69
N ASP A 99 -13.98 -3.35 -9.66
CA ASP A 99 -15.23 -4.13 -9.45
C ASP A 99 -14.97 -5.62 -9.22
N ILE A 100 -13.73 -6.07 -9.36
CA ILE A 100 -13.33 -7.48 -9.29
C ILE A 100 -12.56 -7.72 -7.99
N PRO A 101 -12.77 -8.85 -7.29
CA PRO A 101 -12.12 -9.10 -6.01
C PRO A 101 -10.60 -9.13 -6.13
N ASP A 102 -9.96 -8.23 -5.42
CA ASP A 102 -8.52 -8.15 -5.26
C ASP A 102 -8.20 -7.98 -3.77
N GLY A 103 -7.03 -8.40 -3.36
CA GLY A 103 -6.53 -8.23 -2.00
C GLY A 103 -5.31 -7.31 -1.98
N ILE A 104 -5.08 -6.63 -0.89
CA ILE A 104 -3.86 -5.87 -0.66
C ILE A 104 -3.35 -6.12 0.75
N TYR A 105 -2.05 -6.20 0.90
CA TYR A 105 -1.41 -6.05 2.20
C TYR A 105 -0.12 -5.23 2.06
N ALA A 106 0.25 -4.58 3.14
CA ALA A 106 1.48 -3.82 3.25
C ALA A 106 2.28 -4.28 4.46
N VAL A 107 3.58 -4.33 4.35
CA VAL A 107 4.49 -4.66 5.44
C VAL A 107 5.41 -3.46 5.70
N TYR A 108 5.32 -2.92 6.90
CA TYR A 108 6.17 -1.83 7.35
C TYR A 108 6.70 -2.12 8.75
N ASN A 109 8.00 -2.03 8.93
CA ASN A 109 8.69 -2.27 10.21
C ASN A 109 8.30 -3.60 10.88
N GLY A 110 8.14 -4.66 10.08
CA GLY A 110 7.76 -5.99 10.56
C GLY A 110 6.28 -6.17 10.92
N VAL A 111 5.47 -5.13 10.78
CA VAL A 111 4.01 -5.21 10.98
C VAL A 111 3.33 -5.35 9.62
N THR A 112 2.37 -6.27 9.54
CA THR A 112 1.54 -6.47 8.36
C THR A 112 0.20 -5.76 8.53
N TYR A 113 -0.14 -4.97 7.53
CA TYR A 113 -1.43 -4.28 7.37
C TYR A 113 -2.11 -4.88 6.15
N ASN A 114 -3.22 -5.59 6.33
CA ASN A 114 -3.85 -6.32 5.25
C ASN A 114 -5.33 -6.00 5.10
N LYS A 115 -5.80 -6.09 3.87
CA LYS A 115 -7.19 -5.99 3.49
C LYS A 115 -7.52 -6.74 2.22
N LEU A 116 -8.75 -7.20 2.19
CA LEU A 116 -9.38 -7.77 1.03
C LEU A 116 -10.36 -6.79 0.42
N SER A 117 -10.42 -6.74 -0.90
CA SER A 117 -11.42 -5.94 -1.58
C SER A 117 -12.84 -6.41 -1.28
N SER A 118 -13.05 -7.70 -1.07
CA SER A 118 -14.36 -8.25 -0.71
C SER A 118 -14.90 -7.74 0.62
N GLU A 119 -14.05 -7.33 1.51
CA GLU A 119 -14.43 -6.72 2.79
C GLU A 119 -14.52 -5.21 2.72
N ILE A 120 -13.74 -4.64 1.82
CA ILE A 120 -13.78 -3.24 1.50
C ILE A 120 -15.00 -2.94 0.65
N ASP A 121 -15.26 -3.80 -0.30
CA ASP A 121 -16.45 -3.77 -1.14
C ASP A 121 -17.53 -4.67 -0.56
N GLY A 122 -18.49 -4.10 0.16
CA GLY A 122 -19.62 -4.82 0.76
C GLY A 122 -20.43 -5.64 -0.25
N TYR A 123 -20.33 -5.32 -1.54
CA TYR A 123 -20.93 -6.10 -2.60
C TYR A 123 -20.32 -7.51 -2.70
N HIS A 124 -19.00 -7.62 -2.65
CA HIS A 124 -18.33 -8.91 -2.69
C HIS A 124 -18.60 -9.73 -1.44
N GLN A 125 -18.61 -9.12 -0.26
CA GLN A 125 -18.98 -9.79 0.99
C GLN A 125 -20.39 -10.41 0.89
N THR A 126 -21.35 -9.64 0.42
CA THR A 126 -22.72 -10.09 0.27
C THR A 126 -22.81 -11.19 -0.78
N SER A 127 -22.11 -11.06 -1.89
CA SER A 127 -22.10 -12.06 -2.97
C SER A 127 -21.49 -13.38 -2.51
N ILE A 128 -20.37 -13.34 -1.81
CA ILE A 128 -19.72 -14.54 -1.24
C ILE A 128 -20.64 -15.20 -0.21
N ALA A 129 -21.20 -14.44 0.72
CA ALA A 129 -22.10 -14.96 1.75
C ALA A 129 -23.37 -15.61 1.18
N ASN A 130 -23.85 -15.14 0.05
CA ASN A 130 -25.01 -15.68 -0.65
C ASN A 130 -24.68 -16.79 -1.67
N GLY A 131 -23.41 -17.20 -1.78
CA GLY A 131 -22.98 -18.22 -2.73
C GLY A 131 -23.10 -17.81 -4.19
N VAL A 132 -23.10 -16.51 -4.46
CA VAL A 132 -23.19 -15.98 -5.82
C VAL A 132 -21.82 -16.12 -6.49
N THR A 133 -21.80 -16.75 -7.65
CA THR A 133 -20.60 -16.81 -8.50
C THR A 133 -20.28 -15.41 -9.00
N TYR A 134 -19.02 -14.99 -8.84
CA TYR A 134 -18.60 -13.70 -9.33
C TYR A 134 -18.67 -13.65 -10.87
N LEU A 135 -19.34 -12.65 -11.42
CA LEU A 135 -19.62 -12.55 -12.86
C LEU A 135 -18.53 -11.80 -13.65
N GLY A 136 -17.41 -11.44 -13.05
CA GLY A 136 -16.41 -10.57 -13.64
C GLY A 136 -15.78 -11.09 -14.92
N ASP A 137 -15.26 -12.30 -14.90
CA ASP A 137 -14.77 -12.97 -16.10
C ASP A 137 -15.04 -14.48 -15.98
N SER A 138 -16.13 -14.90 -16.58
CA SER A 138 -16.59 -16.29 -16.55
C SER A 138 -15.66 -17.27 -17.28
N THR A 139 -14.60 -16.79 -17.92
CA THR A 139 -13.75 -17.61 -18.79
C THR A 139 -12.40 -17.96 -18.19
N SER A 140 -12.02 -17.40 -17.02
CA SER A 140 -10.67 -17.56 -16.52
C SER A 140 -10.55 -17.93 -15.04
N GLY A 141 -10.01 -19.11 -14.81
CA GLY A 141 -9.41 -19.53 -13.55
C GLY A 141 -10.32 -19.38 -12.33
N VAL A 142 -9.81 -18.72 -11.30
CA VAL A 142 -10.47 -18.52 -10.02
C VAL A 142 -11.80 -17.76 -10.14
N CYS A 143 -11.95 -16.91 -11.14
CA CYS A 143 -13.16 -16.11 -11.34
C CYS A 143 -14.30 -16.86 -12.01
N ALA A 144 -14.04 -18.05 -12.53
CA ALA A 144 -15.08 -18.95 -13.06
C ALA A 144 -15.78 -19.76 -11.95
N SER A 145 -15.29 -19.70 -10.72
CA SER A 145 -15.84 -20.41 -9.57
C SER A 145 -16.14 -19.43 -8.42
N THR A 146 -16.90 -19.92 -7.45
CA THR A 146 -17.13 -19.14 -6.22
C THR A 146 -15.81 -18.89 -5.52
N ILE A 147 -15.45 -17.62 -5.33
CA ILE A 147 -14.29 -17.22 -4.57
C ILE A 147 -14.60 -17.42 -3.09
N THR A 148 -13.79 -18.21 -2.41
CA THR A 148 -13.88 -18.39 -0.97
C THR A 148 -12.70 -17.70 -0.31
N THR A 149 -12.92 -17.10 0.85
CA THR A 149 -11.89 -16.39 1.62
C THR A 149 -10.85 -17.31 2.26
N GLU A 150 -11.03 -18.63 2.14
CA GLU A 150 -10.21 -19.62 2.86
C GLU A 150 -9.43 -20.57 1.94
N SER A 151 -9.67 -20.52 0.65
CA SER A 151 -8.97 -21.40 -0.29
C SER A 151 -7.66 -20.81 -0.78
N PRO A 152 -6.57 -21.55 -0.75
CA PRO A 152 -5.31 -21.10 -1.33
C PRO A 152 -5.38 -21.10 -2.86
N TYR A 153 -4.84 -20.06 -3.47
CA TYR A 153 -4.72 -19.95 -4.92
C TYR A 153 -3.24 -19.89 -5.29
N THR A 154 -2.86 -20.60 -6.34
CA THR A 154 -1.51 -20.52 -6.91
C THR A 154 -1.52 -19.53 -8.05
N LEU A 155 -0.81 -18.42 -7.88
CA LEU A 155 -0.78 -17.29 -8.81
C LEU A 155 0.66 -16.96 -9.22
N PRO A 156 0.89 -16.52 -10.46
CA PRO A 156 2.20 -16.05 -10.90
C PRO A 156 2.61 -14.79 -10.14
N GLU A 157 3.91 -14.66 -9.91
CA GLU A 157 4.48 -13.52 -9.18
C GLU A 157 5.09 -12.49 -10.12
N TYR A 158 4.84 -11.22 -9.80
CA TYR A 158 5.36 -10.06 -10.49
C TYR A 158 6.04 -9.10 -9.50
N VAL A 159 7.07 -8.42 -9.96
CA VAL A 159 7.75 -7.36 -9.21
C VAL A 159 7.68 -6.05 -10.01
N TYR A 160 7.31 -4.98 -9.34
CA TYR A 160 7.32 -3.64 -9.92
C TYR A 160 8.74 -3.07 -9.94
N SER A 161 9.21 -2.71 -11.11
CA SER A 161 10.53 -2.09 -11.28
C SER A 161 10.55 -1.24 -12.54
N GLY A 162 11.13 -0.04 -12.43
CA GLY A 162 11.31 0.85 -13.58
C GLY A 162 10.01 1.28 -14.27
N GLY A 163 8.90 1.37 -13.54
CA GLY A 163 7.63 1.82 -14.07
C GLY A 163 6.72 0.71 -14.64
N ALA A 164 7.12 -0.56 -14.52
CA ALA A 164 6.35 -1.69 -15.03
C ALA A 164 6.48 -2.94 -14.15
N PHE A 165 5.52 -3.86 -14.28
CA PHE A 165 5.61 -5.18 -13.67
C PHE A 165 6.36 -6.16 -14.57
N ALA A 166 7.29 -6.90 -13.99
CA ALA A 166 8.01 -7.99 -14.62
C ALA A 166 7.70 -9.31 -13.91
N ALA A 167 7.42 -10.37 -14.68
CA ALA A 167 7.21 -11.70 -14.11
C ALA A 167 8.53 -12.19 -13.49
N THR A 168 8.46 -12.78 -12.29
CA THR A 168 9.62 -13.39 -11.62
C THR A 168 9.93 -14.80 -12.12
N GLY A 169 8.98 -15.43 -12.80
CA GLY A 169 9.03 -16.85 -13.16
C GLY A 169 8.61 -17.79 -12.02
N SER A 170 8.29 -17.24 -10.85
CA SER A 170 7.77 -17.98 -9.69
C SER A 170 6.25 -17.89 -9.61
N SER A 171 5.67 -18.79 -8.83
CA SER A 171 4.26 -18.77 -8.46
C SER A 171 4.12 -19.14 -6.99
N SER A 172 3.18 -18.54 -6.29
CA SER A 172 2.91 -18.80 -4.88
C SER A 172 1.45 -19.10 -4.63
N SER A 173 1.19 -19.86 -3.58
CA SER A 173 -0.17 -20.08 -3.08
C SER A 173 -0.53 -18.97 -2.10
N VAL A 174 -1.67 -18.35 -2.32
CA VAL A 174 -2.18 -17.25 -1.48
C VAL A 174 -3.50 -17.64 -0.89
N ILE A 175 -3.66 -17.34 0.39
CA ILE A 175 -4.94 -17.41 1.09
C ILE A 175 -5.39 -15.98 1.30
N ILE A 176 -6.63 -15.69 0.94
CA ILE A 176 -7.26 -14.42 1.27
C ILE A 176 -7.48 -14.38 2.78
N ALA A 177 -6.77 -13.50 3.46
CA ALA A 177 -6.94 -13.32 4.90
C ALA A 177 -8.31 -12.67 5.20
N GLY A 178 -8.85 -12.98 6.35
CA GLY A 178 -10.09 -12.37 6.84
C GLY A 178 -9.99 -10.87 7.10
N ALA A 179 -11.09 -10.29 7.55
CA ALA A 179 -11.22 -8.86 7.79
C ALA A 179 -10.15 -8.32 8.72
N ASP A 180 -9.50 -7.28 8.25
CA ASP A 180 -8.67 -6.45 9.09
C ASP A 180 -9.18 -5.00 9.02
N VAL A 181 -9.17 -4.32 10.12
CA VAL A 181 -9.79 -2.99 10.30
C VAL A 181 -8.96 -1.82 9.77
N SER A 182 -7.87 -2.09 9.05
CA SER A 182 -6.94 -1.03 8.63
C SER A 182 -7.44 -0.14 7.49
N PHE A 183 -8.56 -0.47 6.85
CA PHE A 183 -9.12 0.32 5.75
C PHE A 183 -10.46 0.94 6.10
N SER A 184 -10.64 2.16 5.64
CA SER A 184 -11.92 2.82 5.56
C SER A 184 -12.49 2.64 4.16
N THR A 185 -13.75 2.31 4.07
CA THR A 185 -14.47 2.27 2.81
C THR A 185 -15.61 3.23 2.83
N GLN A 186 -15.64 4.12 1.89
CA GLN A 186 -16.79 4.91 1.64
C GLN A 186 -17.41 4.67 0.29
N ASP A 187 -16.55 4.60 -0.63
CA ASP A 187 -16.82 4.11 -1.96
C ASP A 187 -16.27 2.69 -1.98
N PRO A 188 -17.06 1.67 -2.28
CA PRO A 188 -16.57 0.29 -2.31
C PRO A 188 -15.40 0.07 -3.25
N LYS A 189 -15.14 1.01 -4.16
CA LYS A 189 -14.03 0.96 -5.12
C LYS A 189 -12.78 1.69 -4.66
N ASN A 190 -12.80 2.36 -3.52
CA ASN A 190 -11.67 3.11 -2.99
C ASN A 190 -11.47 2.82 -1.52
N CYS A 191 -10.27 2.47 -1.15
CA CYS A 191 -9.91 2.22 0.22
C CYS A 191 -8.59 2.86 0.60
N TYR A 192 -8.43 3.10 1.89
CA TYR A 192 -7.32 3.85 2.43
C TYR A 192 -6.76 3.14 3.64
N MET A 193 -5.44 3.11 3.73
CA MET A 193 -4.72 2.59 4.88
C MET A 193 -3.81 3.69 5.40
N VAL A 194 -3.80 3.89 6.71
CA VAL A 194 -2.91 4.83 7.39
C VAL A 194 -1.93 4.03 8.23
N ILE A 195 -0.63 4.21 7.98
CA ILE A 195 0.44 3.51 8.66
C ILE A 195 1.35 4.53 9.33
N PRO A 196 1.52 4.49 10.66
CA PRO A 196 2.39 5.42 11.37
C PRO A 196 3.87 5.11 11.10
N LYS A 197 4.63 6.14 10.72
CA LYS A 197 6.08 6.11 10.58
C LYS A 197 6.71 7.04 11.61
N SER A 198 7.08 6.49 12.76
CA SER A 198 7.59 7.25 13.90
C SER A 198 9.10 7.51 13.87
N ALA A 199 9.83 6.89 12.94
CA ALA A 199 11.28 7.01 12.82
C ALA A 199 11.72 7.13 11.37
N ALA A 200 12.92 7.65 11.14
CA ALA A 200 13.51 7.77 9.81
C ALA A 200 13.74 6.42 9.13
N THR A 201 13.96 5.38 9.91
CA THR A 201 14.13 4.00 9.41
C THR A 201 13.09 3.06 10.04
N PRO A 202 12.62 2.04 9.29
CA PRO A 202 12.91 1.74 7.89
C PRO A 202 12.37 2.81 6.93
N SER A 203 13.05 3.00 5.81
CA SER A 203 12.66 3.96 4.76
C SER A 203 11.96 3.29 3.58
N THR A 204 11.58 2.02 3.70
CA THR A 204 10.91 1.26 2.66
C THR A 204 9.65 0.61 3.19
N LEU A 205 8.65 0.55 2.32
CA LEU A 205 7.37 -0.11 2.51
C LEU A 205 7.23 -1.20 1.44
N GLN A 206 6.85 -2.39 1.85
CA GLN A 206 6.50 -3.48 0.95
C GLN A 206 4.99 -3.54 0.79
N ILE A 207 4.51 -3.54 -0.43
CA ILE A 207 3.09 -3.69 -0.75
C ILE A 207 2.94 -4.90 -1.67
N THR A 208 1.95 -5.72 -1.40
CA THR A 208 1.56 -6.82 -2.27
C THR A 208 0.09 -6.69 -2.61
N VAL A 209 -0.21 -6.64 -3.90
CA VAL A 209 -1.58 -6.75 -4.41
C VAL A 209 -1.76 -8.15 -4.98
N VAL A 210 -2.86 -8.78 -4.60
CA VAL A 210 -3.22 -10.11 -5.07
C VAL A 210 -4.46 -9.99 -5.94
N SER A 211 -4.29 -10.18 -7.23
CA SER A 211 -5.37 -10.15 -8.21
C SER A 211 -5.71 -11.57 -8.62
N TYR A 212 -6.96 -11.97 -8.35
CA TYR A 212 -7.41 -13.35 -8.58
C TYR A 212 -7.95 -13.60 -9.98
N CYS A 213 -8.23 -12.53 -10.70
CA CYS A 213 -8.96 -12.58 -11.96
C CYS A 213 -8.18 -11.93 -13.10
N LYS A 214 -8.21 -12.55 -14.29
CA LYS A 214 -7.54 -12.02 -15.48
C LYS A 214 -8.04 -10.66 -15.93
N SER A 215 -9.31 -10.35 -15.72
CA SER A 215 -9.92 -9.09 -16.12
C SER A 215 -9.88 -8.02 -15.02
N ALA A 216 -9.32 -8.34 -13.86
CA ALA A 216 -9.22 -7.40 -12.76
C ALA A 216 -8.36 -6.18 -13.14
N SER A 217 -8.73 -5.05 -12.59
CA SER A 217 -7.94 -3.83 -12.67
C SER A 217 -7.88 -3.18 -11.30
N TRP A 218 -6.72 -2.75 -10.90
CA TRP A 218 -6.52 -2.10 -9.62
C TRP A 218 -5.50 -0.97 -9.75
N GLY A 219 -5.52 -0.07 -8.75
CA GLY A 219 -4.56 1.00 -8.61
C GLY A 219 -4.09 1.14 -7.16
N VAL A 220 -2.81 1.44 -6.98
CA VAL A 220 -2.20 1.75 -5.69
C VAL A 220 -1.41 3.03 -5.79
N LYS A 221 -1.63 3.93 -4.83
CA LYS A 221 -0.82 5.13 -4.64
C LYS A 221 -0.40 5.21 -3.19
N VAL A 222 0.86 5.59 -2.95
CA VAL A 222 1.43 5.80 -1.62
C VAL A 222 1.79 7.26 -1.48
N ASP A 223 1.18 7.94 -0.52
CA ASP A 223 1.61 9.27 -0.10
C ASP A 223 2.73 9.13 0.94
N CYS A 224 3.78 9.95 0.84
CA CYS A 224 4.93 9.92 1.75
C CYS A 224 4.52 10.23 3.19
N ALA A 225 5.31 9.73 4.13
CA ALA A 225 5.10 10.01 5.53
C ALA A 225 5.15 11.52 5.80
N THR A 226 4.04 12.06 6.27
CA THR A 226 3.91 13.46 6.68
C THR A 226 3.08 13.56 7.95
N ALA A 227 3.32 14.60 8.75
CA ALA A 227 2.41 14.89 9.84
C ALA A 227 1.00 15.13 9.31
N LEU A 228 0.02 14.45 9.89
CA LEU A 228 -1.37 14.66 9.52
C LEU A 228 -1.79 16.11 9.84
N PRO A 229 -2.58 16.75 8.98
CA PRO A 229 -3.14 18.06 9.25
C PRO A 229 -4.06 18.01 10.47
N SER A 230 -3.97 19.05 11.30
CA SER A 230 -4.81 19.21 12.50
C SER A 230 -6.09 19.97 12.20
N PHE A 231 -7.09 19.74 13.05
CA PHE A 231 -8.32 20.51 13.11
C PHE A 231 -8.76 20.71 14.57
N SER A 232 -9.53 21.76 14.82
CA SER A 232 -10.09 22.04 16.15
C SER A 232 -11.42 21.32 16.32
N SER A 233 -11.68 20.84 17.53
CA SER A 233 -12.90 20.11 17.87
C SER A 233 -13.25 20.24 19.35
N SER A 234 -14.47 19.88 19.72
CA SER A 234 -14.82 19.66 21.11
C SER A 234 -14.28 18.32 21.62
N SER A 235 -14.33 18.09 22.92
CA SER A 235 -14.24 16.75 23.50
C SER A 235 -15.41 15.86 23.03
N VAL A 236 -15.29 14.55 23.32
CA VAL A 236 -16.33 13.55 23.01
C VAL A 236 -17.68 13.92 23.68
N GLY A 237 -18.79 13.66 23.01
CA GLY A 237 -20.11 14.06 23.42
C GLY A 237 -20.49 15.49 23.00
N GLY A 238 -19.73 16.04 22.03
CA GLY A 238 -19.96 17.40 21.51
C GLY A 238 -21.33 17.60 20.89
N THR A 239 -21.88 18.77 21.10
CA THR A 239 -23.12 19.30 20.50
C THR A 239 -22.80 20.61 19.81
N CYS A 240 -23.73 21.18 19.08
CA CYS A 240 -23.58 22.51 18.44
C CYS A 240 -23.18 23.63 19.41
N ALA A 241 -23.52 23.49 20.70
CA ALA A 241 -23.18 24.47 21.73
C ALA A 241 -21.82 24.23 22.41
N SER A 242 -21.13 23.12 22.13
CA SER A 242 -19.86 22.79 22.76
C SER A 242 -18.74 23.73 22.33
N THR A 243 -17.73 23.90 23.17
CA THR A 243 -16.47 24.60 22.82
C THR A 243 -15.53 23.68 22.05
N GLU A 244 -14.74 24.25 21.16
CA GLU A 244 -13.71 23.54 20.38
C GLU A 244 -12.34 23.81 21.00
N ASP A 245 -12.02 23.07 22.05
CA ASP A 245 -10.83 23.23 22.87
C ASP A 245 -9.83 22.07 22.69
N GLN A 246 -10.15 21.12 21.80
CA GLN A 246 -9.31 19.98 21.49
C GLN A 246 -8.71 20.11 20.09
N THR A 247 -7.56 19.50 19.90
CA THR A 247 -6.90 19.39 18.59
C THR A 247 -6.80 17.93 18.21
N PHE A 248 -7.32 17.59 17.04
CA PHE A 248 -7.24 16.28 16.45
C PHE A 248 -6.63 16.34 15.05
N TYR A 249 -6.40 15.19 14.42
CA TYR A 249 -5.67 15.07 13.17
C TYR A 249 -6.46 14.23 12.17
N GLN A 250 -6.31 14.54 10.90
CA GLN A 250 -7.10 13.98 9.82
C GLN A 250 -6.21 13.37 8.74
N ALA A 251 -6.54 12.13 8.30
CA ALA A 251 -6.10 11.62 7.02
C ALA A 251 -7.28 11.72 6.03
N THR A 252 -7.14 12.59 5.04
CA THR A 252 -8.22 12.85 4.11
C THR A 252 -8.28 11.81 3.00
N VAL A 253 -9.49 11.37 2.72
CA VAL A 253 -9.78 10.37 1.71
C VAL A 253 -10.04 10.98 0.33
N LYS A 254 -10.76 12.08 0.27
CA LYS A 254 -11.24 12.66 -1.00
C LYS A 254 -10.84 14.10 -1.25
N ASN A 255 -10.49 14.87 -0.23
CA ASN A 255 -10.51 16.32 -0.30
C ASN A 255 -9.15 16.97 -0.03
N THR A 256 -9.15 18.27 -0.14
CA THR A 256 -8.05 19.12 0.27
C THR A 256 -7.80 18.96 1.77
N PRO A 257 -6.55 18.85 2.22
CA PRO A 257 -6.23 18.82 3.65
C PRO A 257 -6.92 19.97 4.41
N GLY A 258 -7.55 19.64 5.53
CA GLY A 258 -8.28 20.59 6.37
C GLY A 258 -9.78 20.69 6.12
N THR A 259 -10.32 20.00 5.12
CA THR A 259 -11.78 19.88 4.93
C THR A 259 -12.21 18.49 5.34
N LEU A 260 -13.00 18.41 6.42
CA LEU A 260 -13.53 17.15 6.93
C LEU A 260 -14.60 16.58 6.00
N ALA A 261 -14.56 15.30 5.76
CA ALA A 261 -15.56 14.58 4.98
C ALA A 261 -15.94 13.27 5.66
N ILE A 262 -17.14 12.80 5.37
CA ILE A 262 -17.54 11.45 5.77
C ILE A 262 -16.51 10.49 5.19
N ASN A 263 -15.98 9.54 6.01
CA ASN A 263 -14.98 8.50 5.84
C ASN A 263 -13.53 8.96 5.87
N ASP A 264 -13.26 10.20 6.18
CA ASP A 264 -11.92 10.56 6.62
C ASP A 264 -11.58 9.81 7.90
N TRP A 265 -10.33 9.39 7.99
CA TRP A 265 -9.76 8.88 9.23
C TRP A 265 -9.38 10.04 10.14
N VAL A 266 -9.72 9.91 11.43
CA VAL A 266 -9.39 10.92 12.46
C VAL A 266 -8.63 10.29 13.62
N PHE A 267 -7.65 11.02 14.12
CA PHE A 267 -6.65 10.54 15.06
C PHE A 267 -6.42 11.53 16.21
N ASN A 268 -5.94 10.99 17.33
CA ASN A 268 -5.48 11.79 18.47
C ASN A 268 -4.05 12.35 18.28
N ASP A 269 -3.31 11.88 17.29
CA ASP A 269 -1.93 12.28 17.05
C ASP A 269 -1.62 12.46 15.56
N SER A 270 -0.61 13.28 15.27
CA SER A 270 -0.22 13.62 13.91
C SER A 270 0.47 12.49 13.14
N LEU A 271 0.82 11.39 13.82
CA LEU A 271 1.44 10.22 13.20
C LEU A 271 0.39 9.20 12.71
N GLY A 272 -0.89 9.37 13.10
CA GLY A 272 -1.93 8.41 12.78
C GLY A 272 -1.82 7.11 13.59
N THR A 273 -1.27 7.18 14.81
CA THR A 273 -1.07 6.00 15.66
C THR A 273 -2.33 5.61 16.42
N ASN A 274 -3.03 6.62 16.95
CA ASN A 274 -4.19 6.41 17.81
C ASN A 274 -5.43 7.03 17.18
N VAL A 275 -6.34 6.18 16.73
CA VAL A 275 -7.62 6.64 16.17
C VAL A 275 -8.45 7.37 17.22
N LEU A 276 -9.25 8.34 16.76
CA LEU A 276 -10.15 9.06 17.62
C LEU A 276 -11.26 8.14 18.16
N ALA A 277 -11.58 8.27 19.43
CA ALA A 277 -12.59 7.44 20.08
C ALA A 277 -13.97 7.61 19.41
N PRO A 278 -14.82 6.57 19.42
CA PRO A 278 -16.18 6.69 18.92
C PRO A 278 -16.99 7.74 19.69
N GLY A 279 -17.80 8.53 18.98
CA GLY A 279 -18.64 9.55 19.59
C GLY A 279 -18.96 10.72 18.67
N ASN A 280 -19.60 11.71 19.24
CA ASN A 280 -19.93 12.97 18.57
C ASN A 280 -18.94 14.06 18.97
N TYR A 281 -18.54 14.88 18.01
CA TYR A 281 -17.58 15.96 18.19
C TYR A 281 -18.06 17.19 17.43
N LYS A 282 -18.10 18.35 18.08
CA LYS A 282 -18.34 19.59 17.36
C LYS A 282 -17.08 20.00 16.62
N VAL A 283 -17.20 20.37 15.38
CA VAL A 283 -16.11 20.81 14.52
C VAL A 283 -16.54 22.06 13.74
N THR A 284 -15.62 22.98 13.55
CA THR A 284 -15.76 24.03 12.55
C THR A 284 -14.82 23.68 11.40
N ASP A 285 -15.39 23.28 10.30
CA ASP A 285 -14.65 23.03 9.07
C ASP A 285 -14.02 24.34 8.55
N ASN A 286 -13.03 24.29 7.67
CA ASN A 286 -12.35 25.46 7.09
C ASN A 286 -13.28 26.47 6.38
N GLY A 287 -14.61 26.35 6.58
CA GLY A 287 -15.66 27.25 6.19
C GLY A 287 -16.42 27.80 7.40
N PRO A 288 -17.39 28.67 7.20
CA PRO A 288 -18.18 29.23 8.30
C PRO A 288 -19.20 28.24 8.91
N THR A 289 -19.17 26.99 8.47
CA THR A 289 -20.17 25.99 8.85
C THR A 289 -19.68 25.17 10.02
N THR A 290 -20.36 25.30 11.16
CA THR A 290 -20.20 24.44 12.32
C THR A 290 -21.01 23.17 12.13
N SER A 291 -20.41 22.03 12.43
CA SER A 291 -21.05 20.71 12.29
C SER A 291 -20.79 19.84 13.53
N VAL A 292 -21.64 18.85 13.73
CA VAL A 292 -21.38 17.75 14.63
C VAL A 292 -20.92 16.55 13.80
N MET A 293 -19.69 16.15 14.03
CA MET A 293 -19.04 14.98 13.44
C MET A 293 -19.34 13.75 14.30
N THR A 294 -19.82 12.68 13.69
CA THR A 294 -19.93 11.37 14.36
C THR A 294 -18.79 10.49 13.92
N VAL A 295 -18.04 9.94 14.88
CA VAL A 295 -16.91 9.05 14.66
C VAL A 295 -17.25 7.64 15.11
N ALA A 296 -16.92 6.65 14.30
CA ALA A 296 -16.93 5.24 14.66
C ALA A 296 -15.63 4.59 14.18
N ASN A 297 -14.93 3.89 15.08
CA ASN A 297 -13.66 3.23 14.80
C ASN A 297 -12.61 4.15 14.11
N GLY A 298 -12.52 5.40 14.52
CA GLY A 298 -11.62 6.38 13.94
C GLY A 298 -12.03 6.95 12.59
N VAL A 299 -13.24 6.65 12.11
CA VAL A 299 -13.75 7.13 10.82
C VAL A 299 -14.93 8.04 11.03
N ILE A 300 -15.01 9.14 10.27
CA ILE A 300 -16.17 10.02 10.25
C ILE A 300 -17.32 9.31 9.53
N THR A 301 -18.37 8.99 10.24
CA THR A 301 -19.55 8.32 9.67
C THR A 301 -20.69 9.27 9.35
N ASN A 302 -20.67 10.46 9.94
CA ASN A 302 -21.70 11.47 9.70
C ASN A 302 -21.16 12.88 9.99
N LEU A 303 -21.69 13.88 9.28
CA LEU A 303 -21.46 15.30 9.49
C LEU A 303 -22.80 16.03 9.40
N LEU A 304 -23.28 16.51 10.51
CA LEU A 304 -24.56 17.24 10.61
C LEU A 304 -24.27 18.72 10.87
N ALA A 305 -24.73 19.56 9.96
CA ALA A 305 -24.64 20.99 10.13
C ALA A 305 -25.39 21.47 11.38
N CYS A 306 -24.81 22.39 12.12
CA CYS A 306 -25.47 23.11 13.18
C CYS A 306 -26.28 24.26 12.61
#